data_ec03fb649f9f0e87bcf9f9a6e40486d1
#
_entry.id   ec03fb649f9f0e87bcf9f9a6e40486d1
#
_cell.length_a   1.000
_cell.length_b   1.000
_cell.length_c   1.000
_cell.angle_alpha   90.00
_cell.angle_beta   90.00
_cell.angle_gamma   90.00
#
_symmetry.space_group_name_H-M   'P 1'
#
loop_
_entity.id
_entity.type
_entity.pdbx_description
1 polymer ?
#
loop_
_entity_poly.entity_id
_entity_poly.type
_entity_poly.pdbx_seq_one_letter_code
_entity_poly.pdbx_strand_id
1 'polypeptide(L)'
;MELLVQKISELYQSGDLEALVVFLRSNKRKLEANLAELDKLYSTCEHVSLVTSFILKVRLKFLESLSKENWETWLYRASQHLVNFEPAHQAFDRTSVCKLSEYFARHSIELSKNFPEYAKRALYCLVKAFEKLEFQNEVTQLHTYICQLALMTKNLHAATPLLEQKYYQVDKSQTGVQPQHCFLFFYYLGSIALILKQYERAIHFFELGITLPCKAAHSASLASFKKLVLIYTVLFGEVYSTPKFAASVVHRITRQLAGPYMKLATTFQNILFEKEEPSKLSEVIQDNYQTWLKDQNSGLVNQLGKILIKHKVKRLTKTYKTLSFQEIQEATGCSNPQELILEMIMQGEIQAKVDEQLQMISFEEKVARIQLDQLQDSCKELLNQISVVEERVAQVSLDQNYLLKTGVADPKYAQI
;
A
#
# COMPACT_ATOMS: atom_id res chain seq x y z
N MET A 1 -5.25 -44.59 3.33
CA MET A 1 -5.09 -43.47 4.29
C MET A 1 -4.14 -43.80 5.43
N GLU A 2 -4.26 -44.93 6.13
CA GLU A 2 -3.36 -45.30 7.21
C GLU A 2 -1.87 -45.23 6.82
N LEU A 3 -1.52 -45.76 5.67
CA LEU A 3 -0.16 -45.65 5.09
C LEU A 3 0.31 -44.21 4.86
N LEU A 4 -0.60 -43.30 4.48
CA LEU A 4 -0.28 -41.86 4.32
C LEU A 4 -0.03 -41.22 5.70
N VAL A 5 -0.89 -41.49 6.66
CA VAL A 5 -0.74 -40.99 8.06
C VAL A 5 0.56 -41.51 8.67
N GLN A 6 0.83 -42.81 8.53
CA GLN A 6 2.05 -43.41 9.03
C GLN A 6 3.30 -42.76 8.41
N LYS A 7 3.30 -42.56 7.09
CA LYS A 7 4.44 -41.94 6.41
C LYS A 7 4.63 -40.47 6.78
N ILE A 8 3.53 -39.73 6.98
CA ILE A 8 3.58 -38.36 7.50
C ILE A 8 4.20 -38.32 8.90
N SER A 9 3.76 -39.25 9.78
CA SER A 9 4.29 -39.35 11.14
C SER A 9 5.77 -39.72 11.15
N GLU A 10 6.20 -40.63 10.31
CA GLU A 10 7.61 -41.03 10.16
C GLU A 10 8.48 -39.83 9.71
N LEU A 11 8.06 -39.12 8.66
CA LEU A 11 8.80 -37.97 8.11
C LEU A 11 8.83 -36.79 9.11
N TYR A 12 7.75 -36.61 9.87
CA TYR A 12 7.72 -35.56 10.90
C TYR A 12 8.65 -35.91 12.08
N GLN A 13 8.62 -37.18 12.55
CA GLN A 13 9.51 -37.63 13.62
C GLN A 13 10.98 -37.64 13.24
N SER A 14 11.30 -37.92 11.97
CA SER A 14 12.66 -37.84 11.47
C SER A 14 13.19 -36.40 11.31
N GLY A 15 12.32 -35.39 11.39
CA GLY A 15 12.67 -33.98 11.23
C GLY A 15 12.90 -33.57 9.78
N ASP A 16 12.64 -34.43 8.80
CA ASP A 16 12.81 -34.14 7.37
C ASP A 16 11.56 -33.43 6.80
N LEU A 17 11.46 -32.13 7.08
CA LEU A 17 10.32 -31.31 6.69
C LEU A 17 10.27 -31.04 5.18
N GLU A 18 11.43 -31.03 4.49
CA GLU A 18 11.47 -30.89 3.04
C GLU A 18 10.87 -32.11 2.35
N ALA A 19 11.30 -33.31 2.74
CA ALA A 19 10.71 -34.56 2.23
C ALA A 19 9.21 -34.63 2.52
N LEU A 20 8.76 -34.14 3.68
CA LEU A 20 7.34 -34.07 4.02
C LEU A 20 6.57 -33.18 3.04
N VAL A 21 7.06 -32.00 2.71
CA VAL A 21 6.43 -31.10 1.74
C VAL A 21 6.38 -31.72 0.34
N VAL A 22 7.47 -32.35 -0.10
CA VAL A 22 7.52 -33.05 -1.40
C VAL A 22 6.50 -34.19 -1.43
N PHE A 23 6.42 -34.97 -0.36
CA PHE A 23 5.48 -36.07 -0.20
C PHE A 23 4.02 -35.60 -0.24
N LEU A 24 3.69 -34.52 0.46
CA LEU A 24 2.35 -33.92 0.43
C LEU A 24 1.98 -33.42 -0.98
N ARG A 25 2.91 -32.76 -1.67
CA ARG A 25 2.72 -32.26 -3.04
C ARG A 25 2.51 -33.39 -4.05
N SER A 26 3.26 -34.49 -3.94
CA SER A 26 3.13 -35.65 -4.84
C SER A 26 1.78 -36.38 -4.66
N ASN A 27 1.27 -36.44 -3.42
CA ASN A 27 -0.01 -37.10 -3.10
C ASN A 27 -1.22 -36.15 -3.21
N LYS A 28 -1.05 -34.92 -3.64
CA LYS A 28 -2.10 -33.90 -3.74
C LYS A 28 -3.34 -34.39 -4.47
N ARG A 29 -3.18 -35.05 -5.63
CA ARG A 29 -4.30 -35.55 -6.44
C ARG A 29 -5.12 -36.62 -5.71
N LYS A 30 -4.48 -37.47 -4.91
CA LYS A 30 -5.16 -38.49 -4.09
C LYS A 30 -5.96 -37.85 -2.96
N LEU A 31 -5.39 -36.83 -2.32
CA LEU A 31 -6.03 -36.06 -1.26
C LEU A 31 -7.19 -35.21 -1.78
N GLU A 32 -7.11 -34.73 -3.01
CA GLU A 32 -8.20 -34.02 -3.70
C GLU A 32 -9.36 -34.92 -4.10
N ALA A 33 -9.28 -36.23 -4.00
CA ALA A 33 -10.33 -37.15 -4.41
C ALA A 33 -11.40 -37.44 -3.35
N ASN A 34 -11.08 -37.25 -2.05
CA ASN A 34 -11.98 -37.67 -0.97
C ASN A 34 -11.96 -36.71 0.25
N LEU A 35 -13.06 -36.00 0.45
CA LEU A 35 -13.26 -35.03 1.51
C LEU A 35 -13.27 -35.66 2.92
N ALA A 36 -13.92 -36.82 3.07
CA ALA A 36 -14.01 -37.49 4.36
C ALA A 36 -12.63 -37.97 4.85
N GLU A 37 -11.76 -38.32 3.92
CA GLU A 37 -10.37 -38.69 4.23
C GLU A 37 -9.53 -37.48 4.62
N LEU A 38 -9.77 -36.31 4.01
CA LEU A 38 -9.10 -35.05 4.41
C LEU A 38 -9.47 -34.63 5.83
N ASP A 39 -10.74 -34.81 6.24
CA ASP A 39 -11.19 -34.48 7.59
C ASP A 39 -10.58 -35.42 8.64
N LYS A 40 -10.47 -36.70 8.33
CA LYS A 40 -9.75 -37.68 9.20
C LYS A 40 -8.26 -37.34 9.31
N LEU A 41 -7.63 -36.99 8.20
CA LEU A 41 -6.22 -36.61 8.20
C LEU A 41 -5.99 -35.31 9.00
N TYR A 42 -6.90 -34.36 8.89
CA TYR A 42 -6.85 -33.11 9.67
C TYR A 42 -6.89 -33.42 11.19
N SER A 43 -7.85 -34.19 11.63
CA SER A 43 -7.99 -34.51 13.06
C SER A 43 -6.82 -35.32 13.62
N THR A 44 -6.18 -36.17 12.80
CA THR A 44 -5.04 -36.98 13.21
C THR A 44 -3.73 -36.19 13.26
N CYS A 45 -3.56 -35.25 12.34
CA CYS A 45 -2.30 -34.51 12.16
C CYS A 45 -2.42 -33.00 12.51
N GLU A 46 -3.37 -32.62 13.35
CA GLU A 46 -3.62 -31.24 13.77
C GLU A 46 -2.39 -30.57 14.41
N HIS A 47 -1.56 -31.37 15.10
CA HIS A 47 -0.31 -30.91 15.71
C HIS A 47 0.81 -30.57 14.70
N VAL A 48 0.69 -31.01 13.43
CA VAL A 48 1.70 -30.77 12.40
C VAL A 48 1.28 -29.57 11.52
N SER A 49 1.81 -28.39 11.81
CA SER A 49 1.44 -27.13 11.13
C SER A 49 1.55 -27.17 9.61
N LEU A 50 2.55 -27.85 9.04
CA LEU A 50 2.72 -28.01 7.59
C LEU A 50 1.57 -28.80 6.97
N VAL A 51 1.21 -29.92 7.58
CA VAL A 51 0.14 -30.79 7.10
C VAL A 51 -1.20 -30.07 7.17
N THR A 52 -1.45 -29.38 8.27
CA THR A 52 -2.67 -28.60 8.50
C THR A 52 -2.84 -27.50 7.45
N SER A 53 -1.78 -26.72 7.16
CA SER A 53 -1.79 -25.69 6.12
C SER A 53 -2.11 -26.28 4.76
N PHE A 54 -1.49 -27.42 4.43
CA PHE A 54 -1.69 -28.09 3.16
C PHE A 54 -3.11 -28.63 3.02
N ILE A 55 -3.65 -29.28 4.04
CA ILE A 55 -5.03 -29.82 4.05
C ILE A 55 -6.04 -28.68 3.90
N LEU A 56 -5.91 -27.62 4.67
CA LEU A 56 -6.81 -26.47 4.59
C LEU A 56 -6.81 -25.83 3.20
N LYS A 57 -5.64 -25.75 2.56
CA LYS A 57 -5.49 -25.26 1.18
C LYS A 57 -6.11 -26.21 0.15
N VAL A 58 -5.93 -27.53 0.29
CA VAL A 58 -6.54 -28.52 -0.61
C VAL A 58 -8.06 -28.49 -0.50
N ARG A 59 -8.58 -28.37 0.71
CA ARG A 59 -10.02 -28.28 0.98
C ARG A 59 -10.72 -27.11 0.27
N LEU A 60 -10.00 -26.01 -0.01
CA LEU A 60 -10.56 -24.86 -0.74
C LEU A 60 -11.20 -25.22 -2.06
N LYS A 61 -10.63 -26.18 -2.80
CA LYS A 61 -11.19 -26.61 -4.09
C LYS A 61 -12.58 -27.23 -3.97
N PHE A 62 -12.87 -27.82 -2.82
CA PHE A 62 -14.17 -28.44 -2.56
C PHE A 62 -15.18 -27.42 -2.03
N LEU A 63 -14.72 -26.39 -1.33
CA LEU A 63 -15.60 -25.39 -0.74
C LEU A 63 -16.33 -24.55 -1.78
N GLU A 64 -15.73 -24.33 -2.96
CA GLU A 64 -16.37 -23.62 -4.07
C GLU A 64 -17.65 -24.31 -4.57
N SER A 65 -17.78 -25.64 -4.31
CA SER A 65 -18.93 -26.48 -4.70
C SER A 65 -19.88 -26.84 -3.53
N LEU A 66 -19.59 -26.43 -2.30
CA LEU A 66 -20.27 -26.87 -1.07
C LEU A 66 -21.15 -25.80 -0.41
N SER A 67 -22.02 -26.23 0.52
CA SER A 67 -22.95 -25.36 1.26
C SER A 67 -22.26 -24.38 2.24
N LYS A 68 -23.00 -23.33 2.68
CA LYS A 68 -22.48 -22.29 3.59
C LYS A 68 -21.95 -22.82 4.92
N GLU A 69 -22.52 -23.86 5.47
CA GLU A 69 -22.10 -24.47 6.76
C GLU A 69 -20.67 -24.99 6.74
N ASN A 70 -20.22 -25.48 5.58
CA ASN A 70 -18.84 -25.95 5.43
C ASN A 70 -17.81 -24.81 5.39
N TRP A 71 -18.21 -23.61 4.97
CA TRP A 71 -17.36 -22.42 5.00
C TRP A 71 -17.09 -21.93 6.43
N GLU A 72 -18.09 -21.95 7.30
CA GLU A 72 -17.92 -21.50 8.68
C GLU A 72 -16.95 -22.37 9.44
N THR A 73 -17.10 -23.69 9.32
CA THR A 73 -16.15 -24.65 9.91
C THR A 73 -14.75 -24.51 9.37
N TRP A 74 -14.60 -24.27 8.06
CA TRP A 74 -13.31 -24.03 7.46
C TRP A 74 -12.67 -22.72 7.96
N LEU A 75 -13.42 -21.63 8.00
CA LEU A 75 -12.96 -20.35 8.52
C LEU A 75 -12.53 -20.45 9.98
N TYR A 76 -13.27 -21.21 10.78
CA TYR A 76 -12.90 -21.45 12.17
C TYR A 76 -11.54 -22.17 12.26
N ARG A 77 -11.38 -23.29 11.56
CA ARG A 77 -10.12 -24.06 11.54
C ARG A 77 -8.96 -23.24 10.98
N ALA A 78 -9.18 -22.51 9.91
CA ALA A 78 -8.18 -21.61 9.32
C ALA A 78 -7.76 -20.49 10.30
N SER A 79 -8.71 -19.91 11.05
CA SER A 79 -8.42 -18.90 12.05
C SER A 79 -7.55 -19.45 13.20
N GLN A 80 -7.87 -20.64 13.70
CA GLN A 80 -7.08 -21.30 14.74
C GLN A 80 -5.67 -21.61 14.24
N HIS A 81 -5.57 -22.13 13.02
CA HIS A 81 -4.29 -22.45 12.43
C HIS A 81 -3.41 -21.20 12.24
N LEU A 82 -3.94 -20.10 11.67
CA LEU A 82 -3.21 -18.86 11.47
C LEU A 82 -2.69 -18.21 12.76
N VAL A 83 -3.39 -18.42 13.87
CA VAL A 83 -2.94 -17.92 15.18
C VAL A 83 -1.90 -18.85 15.82
N ASN A 84 -2.01 -20.17 15.65
CA ASN A 84 -1.27 -21.16 16.45
C ASN A 84 -0.13 -21.86 15.69
N PHE A 85 0.03 -21.68 14.35
CA PHE A 85 1.05 -22.40 13.59
C PHE A 85 2.48 -22.13 14.09
N GLU A 86 3.36 -23.08 13.84
CA GLU A 86 4.78 -23.00 14.18
C GLU A 86 5.58 -22.38 13.02
N PRO A 87 6.27 -21.22 13.24
CA PRO A 87 6.95 -20.48 12.19
C PRO A 87 8.04 -21.27 11.49
N ALA A 88 8.84 -22.03 12.25
CA ALA A 88 9.94 -22.84 11.73
C ALA A 88 9.48 -23.85 10.68
N HIS A 89 8.32 -24.48 10.89
CA HIS A 89 7.74 -25.43 9.94
C HIS A 89 7.23 -24.73 8.68
N GLN A 90 6.69 -23.53 8.80
CA GLN A 90 6.13 -22.78 7.66
C GLN A 90 7.18 -22.20 6.72
N ALA A 91 8.43 -22.06 7.17
CA ALA A 91 9.54 -21.64 6.32
C ALA A 91 9.72 -22.56 5.09
N PHE A 92 9.37 -23.85 5.20
CA PHE A 92 9.45 -24.82 4.10
C PHE A 92 8.29 -24.77 3.10
N ASP A 93 7.12 -24.22 3.46
CA ASP A 93 5.99 -24.06 2.54
C ASP A 93 5.25 -22.72 2.72
N ARG A 94 5.97 -21.61 2.55
CA ARG A 94 5.44 -20.25 2.60
C ARG A 94 4.27 -20.04 1.65
N THR A 95 4.30 -20.70 0.48
CA THR A 95 3.22 -20.62 -0.53
C THR A 95 1.87 -21.08 0.03
N SER A 96 1.83 -22.11 0.84
CA SER A 96 0.58 -22.62 1.41
C SER A 96 -0.02 -21.65 2.40
N VAL A 97 0.79 -21.08 3.28
CA VAL A 97 0.33 -20.08 4.26
C VAL A 97 -0.16 -18.81 3.58
N CYS A 98 0.59 -18.30 2.61
CA CYS A 98 0.19 -17.10 1.87
C CYS A 98 -1.14 -17.29 1.14
N LYS A 99 -1.36 -18.45 0.49
CA LYS A 99 -2.62 -18.77 -0.16
C LYS A 99 -3.75 -18.99 0.83
N LEU A 100 -3.49 -19.69 1.93
CA LEU A 100 -4.49 -19.88 2.99
C LEU A 100 -4.95 -18.52 3.53
N SER A 101 -4.02 -17.63 3.81
CA SER A 101 -4.30 -16.27 4.29
C SER A 101 -5.11 -15.45 3.28
N GLU A 102 -4.79 -15.57 1.99
CA GLU A 102 -5.53 -14.92 0.90
C GLU A 102 -7.01 -15.37 0.90
N TYR A 103 -7.26 -16.67 0.87
CA TYR A 103 -8.62 -17.20 0.84
C TYR A 103 -9.39 -16.89 2.14
N PHE A 104 -8.73 -17.03 3.28
CA PHE A 104 -9.31 -16.68 4.57
C PHE A 104 -9.74 -15.21 4.60
N ALA A 105 -8.90 -14.30 4.14
CA ALA A 105 -9.22 -12.88 4.07
C ALA A 105 -10.38 -12.61 3.11
N ARG A 106 -10.35 -13.15 1.89
CA ARG A 106 -11.39 -12.93 0.87
C ARG A 106 -12.77 -13.35 1.36
N HIS A 107 -12.89 -14.56 1.92
CA HIS A 107 -14.18 -15.04 2.44
C HIS A 107 -14.63 -14.29 3.69
N SER A 108 -13.70 -13.92 4.58
CA SER A 108 -14.03 -13.06 5.72
C SER A 108 -14.52 -11.68 5.29
N ILE A 109 -13.95 -11.08 4.24
CA ILE A 109 -14.41 -9.82 3.65
C ILE A 109 -15.81 -9.99 3.04
N GLU A 110 -16.08 -11.09 2.38
CA GLU A 110 -17.39 -11.38 1.79
C GLU A 110 -18.48 -11.49 2.87
N LEU A 111 -18.21 -12.25 3.93
CA LEU A 111 -19.10 -12.39 5.08
C LEU A 111 -19.25 -11.10 5.87
N SER A 112 -18.24 -10.26 5.91
CA SER A 112 -18.26 -8.99 6.64
C SER A 112 -19.28 -8.00 6.12
N LYS A 113 -19.79 -8.18 4.90
CA LYS A 113 -20.89 -7.38 4.36
C LYS A 113 -22.18 -7.51 5.20
N ASN A 114 -22.41 -8.71 5.76
CA ASN A 114 -23.55 -9.00 6.61
C ASN A 114 -23.18 -8.95 8.10
N PHE A 115 -21.95 -9.35 8.44
CA PHE A 115 -21.47 -9.50 9.81
C PHE A 115 -20.08 -8.87 9.95
N PRO A 116 -19.96 -7.61 10.36
CA PRO A 116 -18.69 -6.87 10.40
C PRO A 116 -17.64 -7.47 11.34
N GLU A 117 -18.03 -8.35 12.26
CA GLU A 117 -17.12 -9.03 13.19
C GLU A 117 -16.13 -9.96 12.48
N TYR A 118 -16.53 -10.56 11.35
CA TYR A 118 -15.62 -11.41 10.57
C TYR A 118 -14.41 -10.64 10.05
N ALA A 119 -14.56 -9.39 9.65
CA ALA A 119 -13.43 -8.56 9.22
C ALA A 119 -12.46 -8.26 10.37
N LYS A 120 -12.98 -7.97 11.58
CA LYS A 120 -12.15 -7.71 12.76
C LYS A 120 -11.37 -8.96 13.18
N ARG A 121 -12.05 -10.12 13.19
CA ARG A 121 -11.41 -11.40 13.51
C ARG A 121 -10.35 -11.77 12.49
N ALA A 122 -10.64 -11.57 11.20
CA ALA A 122 -9.68 -11.83 10.14
C ALA A 122 -8.44 -10.94 10.26
N LEU A 123 -8.62 -9.65 10.53
CA LEU A 123 -7.51 -8.73 10.75
C LEU A 123 -6.61 -9.22 11.90
N TYR A 124 -7.20 -9.60 13.04
CA TYR A 124 -6.45 -10.11 14.18
C TYR A 124 -5.63 -11.36 13.82
N CYS A 125 -6.26 -12.35 13.16
CA CYS A 125 -5.58 -13.60 12.77
C CYS A 125 -4.43 -13.34 11.79
N LEU A 126 -4.64 -12.44 10.79
CA LEU A 126 -3.62 -12.12 9.81
C LEU A 126 -2.45 -11.33 10.40
N VAL A 127 -2.71 -10.40 11.33
CA VAL A 127 -1.64 -9.68 12.04
C VAL A 127 -0.82 -10.65 12.89
N LYS A 128 -1.47 -11.58 13.60
CA LYS A 128 -0.76 -12.64 14.37
C LYS A 128 0.06 -13.57 13.46
N ALA A 129 -0.47 -13.92 12.30
CA ALA A 129 0.28 -14.70 11.31
C ALA A 129 1.48 -13.91 10.76
N PHE A 130 1.30 -12.61 10.52
CA PHE A 130 2.36 -11.72 10.05
C PHE A 130 3.48 -11.56 11.07
N GLU A 131 3.16 -11.35 12.35
CA GLU A 131 4.14 -11.25 13.44
C GLU A 131 5.03 -12.50 13.56
N LYS A 132 4.47 -13.67 13.24
CA LYS A 132 5.19 -14.95 13.29
C LYS A 132 6.03 -15.25 12.05
N LEU A 133 5.59 -14.75 10.89
CA LEU A 133 6.24 -15.00 9.61
C LEU A 133 7.16 -13.81 9.30
N GLU A 134 8.35 -13.77 9.78
CA GLU A 134 9.33 -12.71 9.54
C GLU A 134 9.59 -12.46 8.03
N PHE A 135 8.63 -11.81 7.36
CA PHE A 135 8.79 -11.36 5.98
C PHE A 135 9.61 -10.07 5.95
N GLN A 136 10.93 -10.22 5.97
CA GLN A 136 11.82 -9.07 5.87
C GLN A 136 11.80 -8.52 4.45
N ASN A 137 11.29 -7.29 4.29
CA ASN A 137 11.32 -6.52 3.04
C ASN A 137 10.61 -7.15 1.82
N GLU A 138 9.84 -8.22 2.01
CA GLU A 138 9.09 -8.90 0.95
C GLU A 138 7.62 -8.48 0.94
N VAL A 139 7.06 -8.27 -0.26
CA VAL A 139 5.62 -8.05 -0.43
C VAL A 139 4.91 -9.38 -0.64
N THR A 140 3.91 -9.66 0.19
CA THR A 140 3.09 -10.87 0.09
C THR A 140 1.59 -10.54 0.06
N GLN A 141 0.76 -11.55 -0.21
CA GLN A 141 -0.69 -11.41 -0.12
C GLN A 141 -1.15 -10.97 1.27
N LEU A 142 -0.48 -11.44 2.32
CA LEU A 142 -0.78 -11.07 3.71
C LEU A 142 -0.80 -9.55 3.89
N HIS A 143 0.24 -8.88 3.44
CA HIS A 143 0.37 -7.42 3.51
C HIS A 143 -0.83 -6.71 2.87
N THR A 144 -1.24 -7.17 1.69
CA THR A 144 -2.37 -6.58 0.96
C THR A 144 -3.67 -6.68 1.75
N TYR A 145 -3.95 -7.88 2.29
CA TYR A 145 -5.20 -8.11 3.01
C TYR A 145 -5.22 -7.49 4.42
N ILE A 146 -4.08 -7.40 5.10
CA ILE A 146 -3.98 -6.65 6.36
C ILE A 146 -4.33 -5.18 6.11
N CYS A 147 -3.74 -4.55 5.10
CA CYS A 147 -4.05 -3.15 4.77
C CYS A 147 -5.52 -2.96 4.37
N GLN A 148 -6.08 -3.86 3.55
CA GLN A 148 -7.48 -3.81 3.15
C GLN A 148 -8.42 -3.92 4.35
N LEU A 149 -8.20 -4.90 5.22
CA LEU A 149 -9.01 -5.11 6.42
C LEU A 149 -8.83 -3.98 7.45
N ALA A 150 -7.62 -3.43 7.59
CA ALA A 150 -7.37 -2.26 8.44
C ALA A 150 -8.19 -1.05 8.01
N LEU A 151 -8.30 -0.79 6.70
CA LEU A 151 -9.15 0.26 6.15
C LEU A 151 -10.64 -0.02 6.37
N MET A 152 -11.10 -1.26 6.12
CA MET A 152 -12.49 -1.65 6.29
C MET A 152 -12.96 -1.57 7.75
N THR A 153 -12.12 -2.01 8.68
CA THR A 153 -12.42 -2.01 10.12
C THR A 153 -12.11 -0.69 10.81
N LYS A 154 -11.52 0.28 10.07
CA LYS A 154 -11.01 1.55 10.60
C LYS A 154 -9.94 1.39 11.69
N ASN A 155 -9.33 0.22 11.79
CA ASN A 155 -8.22 -0.04 12.71
C ASN A 155 -6.88 0.12 11.99
N LEU A 156 -6.47 1.38 11.79
CA LEU A 156 -5.28 1.72 11.02
C LEU A 156 -3.98 1.35 11.75
N HIS A 157 -4.01 1.29 13.09
CA HIS A 157 -2.85 0.93 13.90
C HIS A 157 -2.31 -0.47 13.61
N ALA A 158 -3.17 -1.39 13.19
CA ALA A 158 -2.77 -2.74 12.79
C ALA A 158 -1.82 -2.75 11.57
N ALA A 159 -1.86 -1.72 10.74
CA ALA A 159 -1.00 -1.58 9.56
C ALA A 159 0.20 -0.63 9.80
N THR A 160 0.34 -0.02 10.98
CA THR A 160 1.47 0.89 11.29
C THR A 160 2.84 0.21 11.09
N PRO A 161 3.08 -1.04 11.54
CA PRO A 161 4.36 -1.71 11.29
C PRO A 161 4.70 -1.82 9.81
N LEU A 162 3.68 -1.96 8.94
CA LEU A 162 3.87 -2.05 7.49
C LEU A 162 4.28 -0.70 6.88
N LEU A 163 3.93 0.43 7.48
CA LEU A 163 4.34 1.76 7.03
C LEU A 163 5.83 2.04 7.28
N GLU A 164 6.42 1.42 8.28
CA GLU A 164 7.81 1.61 8.66
C GLU A 164 8.77 0.69 7.91
N GLN A 165 8.24 -0.39 7.38
CA GLN A 165 9.00 -1.40 6.66
C GLN A 165 9.37 -0.94 5.25
N LYS A 166 10.58 -1.31 4.79
CA LYS A 166 11.05 -1.04 3.42
C LYS A 166 10.81 -2.26 2.54
N TYR A 167 10.26 -2.07 1.35
CA TYR A 167 9.88 -3.15 0.45
C TYR A 167 10.78 -3.17 -0.79
N TYR A 168 11.63 -4.17 -0.91
CA TYR A 168 12.57 -4.28 -2.03
C TYR A 168 12.38 -5.56 -2.85
N GLN A 169 11.64 -6.53 -2.34
CA GLN A 169 11.60 -7.87 -2.92
C GLN A 169 10.16 -8.37 -3.12
N VAL A 170 9.97 -9.05 -4.25
CA VAL A 170 8.74 -9.76 -4.56
C VAL A 170 9.14 -11.14 -5.07
N ASP A 171 9.04 -12.16 -4.21
CA ASP A 171 9.34 -13.53 -4.62
C ASP A 171 8.05 -14.30 -4.91
N LYS A 172 7.73 -14.40 -6.20
CA LYS A 172 6.58 -15.15 -6.67
C LYS A 172 6.74 -16.66 -6.47
N SER A 173 7.96 -17.17 -6.49
CA SER A 173 8.22 -18.63 -6.41
C SER A 173 7.92 -19.15 -5.03
N GLN A 174 8.31 -18.42 -4.00
CA GLN A 174 8.11 -18.80 -2.60
C GLN A 174 6.75 -18.41 -2.03
N THR A 175 6.23 -17.24 -2.39
CA THR A 175 4.97 -16.73 -1.82
C THR A 175 3.76 -16.98 -2.71
N GLY A 176 3.97 -17.14 -4.02
CA GLY A 176 2.88 -17.25 -5.00
C GLY A 176 2.11 -15.94 -5.21
N VAL A 177 2.71 -14.80 -4.81
CA VAL A 177 2.09 -13.48 -4.95
C VAL A 177 1.78 -13.16 -6.41
N GLN A 178 0.59 -12.58 -6.66
CA GLN A 178 0.18 -12.11 -7.98
C GLN A 178 0.49 -10.62 -8.10
N PRO A 179 0.81 -10.11 -9.32
CA PRO A 179 1.08 -8.68 -9.52
C PRO A 179 -0.03 -7.76 -9.00
N GLN A 180 -1.28 -8.18 -9.09
CA GLN A 180 -2.42 -7.44 -8.57
C GLN A 180 -2.32 -7.14 -7.07
N HIS A 181 -1.76 -8.05 -6.27
CA HIS A 181 -1.59 -7.84 -4.83
C HIS A 181 -0.59 -6.71 -4.55
N CYS A 182 0.49 -6.60 -5.34
CA CYS A 182 1.45 -5.51 -5.18
C CYS A 182 0.81 -4.14 -5.46
N PHE A 183 0.03 -4.03 -6.55
CA PHE A 183 -0.68 -2.78 -6.88
C PHE A 183 -1.68 -2.38 -5.79
N LEU A 184 -2.46 -3.34 -5.31
CA LEU A 184 -3.44 -3.11 -4.24
C LEU A 184 -2.75 -2.78 -2.92
N PHE A 185 -1.65 -3.47 -2.60
CA PHE A 185 -0.89 -3.23 -1.38
C PHE A 185 -0.41 -1.78 -1.30
N PHE A 186 0.30 -1.29 -2.31
CA PHE A 186 0.81 0.08 -2.29
C PHE A 186 -0.33 1.11 -2.31
N TYR A 187 -1.43 0.83 -3.01
CA TYR A 187 -2.61 1.69 -2.97
C TYR A 187 -3.24 1.77 -1.57
N TYR A 188 -3.43 0.65 -0.90
CA TYR A 188 -4.01 0.62 0.45
C TYR A 188 -3.06 1.23 1.48
N LEU A 189 -1.77 0.89 1.41
CA LEU A 189 -0.76 1.43 2.31
C LEU A 189 -0.61 2.94 2.16
N GLY A 190 -0.57 3.45 0.93
CA GLY A 190 -0.59 4.89 0.65
C GLY A 190 -1.87 5.57 1.16
N SER A 191 -3.03 4.88 1.05
CA SER A 191 -4.29 5.40 1.59
C SER A 191 -4.30 5.47 3.12
N ILE A 192 -3.71 4.48 3.80
CA ILE A 192 -3.54 4.48 5.27
C ILE A 192 -2.62 5.62 5.69
N ALA A 193 -1.47 5.78 5.02
CA ALA A 193 -0.53 6.86 5.30
C ALA A 193 -1.20 8.24 5.10
N LEU A 194 -2.04 8.39 4.07
CA LEU A 194 -2.79 9.63 3.82
C LEU A 194 -3.79 9.95 4.95
N ILE A 195 -4.52 8.94 5.44
CA ILE A 195 -5.47 9.11 6.56
C ILE A 195 -4.72 9.50 7.85
N LEU A 196 -3.53 8.93 8.06
CA LEU A 196 -2.66 9.26 9.19
C LEU A 196 -1.89 10.59 8.99
N LYS A 197 -2.17 11.33 7.92
CA LYS A 197 -1.51 12.60 7.55
C LYS A 197 0.01 12.49 7.35
N GLN A 198 0.52 11.30 7.08
CA GLN A 198 1.92 11.04 6.73
C GLN A 198 2.10 11.24 5.21
N TYR A 199 2.01 12.47 4.74
CA TYR A 199 1.91 12.80 3.30
C TYR A 199 3.12 12.33 2.49
N GLU A 200 4.32 12.47 3.01
CA GLU A 200 5.55 12.04 2.32
C GLU A 200 5.55 10.52 2.07
N ARG A 201 5.18 9.74 3.08
CA ARG A 201 5.03 8.29 2.95
C ARG A 201 3.88 7.93 2.00
N ALA A 202 2.77 8.67 2.05
CA ALA A 202 1.64 8.44 1.14
C ALA A 202 2.06 8.65 -0.32
N ILE A 203 2.78 9.74 -0.61
CA ILE A 203 3.34 10.01 -1.94
C ILE A 203 4.24 8.85 -2.38
N HIS A 204 5.20 8.46 -1.54
CA HIS A 204 6.13 7.37 -1.84
C HIS A 204 5.41 6.06 -2.20
N PHE A 205 4.42 5.64 -1.40
CA PHE A 205 3.70 4.39 -1.68
C PHE A 205 2.82 4.48 -2.93
N PHE A 206 2.16 5.60 -3.16
CA PHE A 206 1.40 5.78 -4.40
C PHE A 206 2.32 5.83 -5.63
N GLU A 207 3.50 6.43 -5.53
CA GLU A 207 4.52 6.41 -6.59
C GLU A 207 5.01 5.00 -6.89
N LEU A 208 5.29 4.19 -5.85
CA LEU A 208 5.57 2.78 -6.05
C LEU A 208 4.43 2.07 -6.78
N GLY A 209 3.16 2.36 -6.41
CA GLY A 209 1.99 1.78 -7.06
C GLY A 209 1.83 2.12 -8.56
N ILE A 210 2.33 3.26 -9.01
CA ILE A 210 2.28 3.64 -10.44
C ILE A 210 3.53 3.24 -11.22
N THR A 211 4.65 3.03 -10.55
CA THR A 211 5.94 2.69 -11.18
C THR A 211 6.22 1.21 -11.28
N LEU A 212 5.39 0.36 -10.66
CA LEU A 212 5.51 -1.09 -10.80
C LEU A 212 5.50 -1.51 -12.29
N PRO A 213 6.43 -2.38 -12.70
CA PRO A 213 6.51 -2.86 -14.07
C PRO A 213 5.25 -3.64 -14.44
N CYS A 214 4.55 -3.23 -15.50
CA CYS A 214 3.32 -3.87 -15.94
C CYS A 214 3.15 -3.85 -17.46
N LYS A 215 2.56 -4.92 -18.01
CA LYS A 215 2.14 -4.99 -19.41
C LYS A 215 0.74 -4.42 -19.62
N ALA A 216 -0.11 -4.49 -18.59
CA ALA A 216 -1.46 -3.92 -18.59
C ALA A 216 -1.63 -3.08 -17.30
N ALA A 217 -2.24 -1.90 -17.42
CA ALA A 217 -2.45 -1.06 -16.27
C ALA A 217 -3.54 -1.64 -15.35
N HIS A 218 -3.27 -1.61 -14.07
CA HIS A 218 -4.21 -2.02 -13.04
C HIS A 218 -5.05 -0.82 -12.57
N SER A 219 -6.31 -1.05 -12.20
CA SER A 219 -7.19 0.02 -11.68
C SER A 219 -6.64 0.72 -10.44
N ALA A 220 -5.91 -0.01 -9.58
CA ALA A 220 -5.26 0.57 -8.42
C ALA A 220 -4.13 1.56 -8.79
N SER A 221 -3.40 1.34 -9.90
CA SER A 221 -2.39 2.31 -10.38
C SER A 221 -3.05 3.62 -10.81
N LEU A 222 -4.19 3.54 -11.50
CA LEU A 222 -4.96 4.74 -11.86
C LEU A 222 -5.50 5.45 -10.62
N ALA A 223 -6.02 4.70 -9.64
CA ALA A 223 -6.50 5.26 -8.38
C ALA A 223 -5.36 5.92 -7.57
N SER A 224 -4.17 5.31 -7.54
CA SER A 224 -2.96 5.89 -6.94
C SER A 224 -2.58 7.20 -7.61
N PHE A 225 -2.59 7.24 -8.95
CA PHE A 225 -2.30 8.45 -9.70
C PHE A 225 -3.29 9.59 -9.39
N LYS A 226 -4.60 9.29 -9.37
CA LYS A 226 -5.63 10.27 -9.03
C LYS A 226 -5.41 10.88 -7.63
N LYS A 227 -5.03 10.04 -6.65
CA LYS A 227 -4.68 10.51 -5.30
C LYS A 227 -3.39 11.33 -5.28
N LEU A 228 -2.36 10.93 -6.03
CA LEU A 228 -1.12 11.70 -6.16
C LEU A 228 -1.37 13.11 -6.70
N VAL A 229 -2.16 13.24 -7.77
CA VAL A 229 -2.53 14.56 -8.31
C VAL A 229 -3.17 15.43 -7.22
N LEU A 230 -4.12 14.89 -6.47
CA LEU A 230 -4.77 15.64 -5.38
C LEU A 230 -3.79 16.01 -4.26
N ILE A 231 -2.95 15.06 -3.82
CA ILE A 231 -1.98 15.30 -2.74
C ILE A 231 -0.97 16.37 -3.15
N TYR A 232 -0.44 16.31 -4.38
CA TYR A 232 0.48 17.32 -4.90
C TYR A 232 -0.17 18.70 -4.97
N THR A 233 -1.42 18.78 -5.44
CA THR A 233 -2.19 20.02 -5.44
C THR A 233 -2.39 20.58 -4.03
N VAL A 234 -2.70 19.70 -3.05
CA VAL A 234 -2.89 20.07 -1.66
C VAL A 234 -1.61 20.55 -1.00
N LEU A 235 -0.50 19.85 -1.19
CA LEU A 235 0.76 20.15 -0.48
C LEU A 235 1.60 21.24 -1.16
N PHE A 236 1.73 21.18 -2.48
CA PHE A 236 2.66 22.01 -3.24
C PHE A 236 1.96 23.06 -4.08
N GLY A 237 0.66 22.92 -4.35
CA GLY A 237 -0.06 23.78 -5.30
C GLY A 237 0.36 23.55 -6.76
N GLU A 238 0.98 22.42 -7.07
CA GLU A 238 1.53 22.06 -8.36
C GLU A 238 0.84 20.85 -8.98
N VAL A 239 0.95 20.75 -10.30
CA VAL A 239 0.42 19.59 -11.04
C VAL A 239 1.42 18.45 -10.99
N TYR A 240 0.98 17.28 -10.52
CA TYR A 240 1.82 16.08 -10.50
C TYR A 240 2.14 15.59 -11.92
N SER A 241 3.40 15.28 -12.19
CA SER A 241 3.85 14.66 -13.43
C SER A 241 4.30 13.23 -13.20
N THR A 242 3.81 12.31 -14.04
CA THR A 242 4.21 10.89 -13.95
C THR A 242 5.71 10.74 -14.21
N PRO A 243 6.46 9.98 -13.37
CA PRO A 243 7.88 9.73 -13.58
C PRO A 243 8.17 9.11 -14.95
N LYS A 244 9.25 9.53 -15.60
CA LYS A 244 9.62 9.07 -16.95
C LYS A 244 9.83 7.56 -17.05
N PHE A 245 10.26 6.92 -15.96
CA PHE A 245 10.52 5.49 -15.89
C PHE A 245 9.25 4.63 -15.62
N ALA A 246 8.09 5.27 -15.41
CA ALA A 246 6.84 4.53 -15.31
C ALA A 246 6.49 3.84 -16.65
N ALA A 247 5.78 2.72 -16.58
CA ALA A 247 5.43 1.95 -17.78
C ALA A 247 4.60 2.81 -18.77
N SER A 248 4.87 2.68 -20.07
CA SER A 248 4.18 3.44 -21.13
C SER A 248 2.65 3.27 -21.10
N VAL A 249 2.19 2.10 -20.65
CA VAL A 249 0.76 1.81 -20.46
C VAL A 249 0.15 2.71 -19.39
N VAL A 250 0.89 2.98 -18.29
CA VAL A 250 0.43 3.87 -17.21
C VAL A 250 0.32 5.29 -17.73
N HIS A 251 1.33 5.82 -18.46
CA HIS A 251 1.28 7.13 -19.07
C HIS A 251 0.07 7.32 -20.01
N ARG A 252 -0.25 6.29 -20.80
CA ARG A 252 -1.40 6.33 -21.71
C ARG A 252 -2.72 6.39 -20.95
N ILE A 253 -2.91 5.54 -19.95
CA ILE A 253 -4.17 5.43 -19.22
C ILE A 253 -4.40 6.62 -18.30
N THR A 254 -3.37 7.14 -17.64
CA THR A 254 -3.48 8.35 -16.81
C THR A 254 -3.89 9.55 -17.68
N ARG A 255 -3.32 9.69 -18.87
CA ARG A 255 -3.71 10.76 -19.81
C ARG A 255 -5.17 10.65 -20.26
N GLN A 256 -5.66 9.45 -20.48
CA GLN A 256 -7.03 9.20 -20.96
C GLN A 256 -8.10 9.30 -19.86
N LEU A 257 -7.83 8.77 -18.66
CA LEU A 257 -8.83 8.55 -17.62
C LEU A 257 -8.71 9.48 -16.40
N ALA A 258 -7.61 10.20 -16.26
CA ALA A 258 -7.42 11.16 -15.17
C ALA A 258 -7.64 12.61 -15.60
N GLY A 259 -8.23 12.85 -16.77
CA GLY A 259 -8.49 14.19 -17.30
C GLY A 259 -9.14 15.17 -16.31
N PRO A 260 -10.24 14.80 -15.63
CA PRO A 260 -10.86 15.67 -14.62
C PRO A 260 -9.90 16.09 -13.49
N TYR A 261 -9.05 15.17 -13.01
CA TYR A 261 -8.07 15.45 -11.96
C TYR A 261 -6.96 16.40 -12.43
N MET A 262 -6.49 16.18 -13.65
CA MET A 262 -5.48 17.05 -14.26
C MET A 262 -6.05 18.46 -14.51
N LYS A 263 -7.29 18.56 -15.01
CA LYS A 263 -7.98 19.84 -15.18
C LYS A 263 -8.12 20.57 -13.83
N LEU A 264 -8.54 19.87 -12.78
CA LEU A 264 -8.68 20.43 -11.44
C LEU A 264 -7.35 20.98 -10.91
N ALA A 265 -6.26 20.19 -11.00
CA ALA A 265 -4.93 20.58 -10.54
C ALA A 265 -4.37 21.79 -11.36
N THR A 266 -4.57 21.78 -12.68
CA THR A 266 -4.14 22.87 -13.56
C THR A 266 -4.93 24.15 -13.25
N THR A 267 -6.25 24.09 -13.08
CA THR A 267 -7.08 25.24 -12.69
C THR A 267 -6.63 25.77 -11.32
N PHE A 268 -6.40 24.91 -10.34
CA PHE A 268 -5.88 25.30 -9.03
C PHE A 268 -4.55 26.06 -9.14
N GLN A 269 -3.60 25.53 -9.92
CA GLN A 269 -2.31 26.15 -10.15
C GLN A 269 -2.45 27.49 -10.88
N ASN A 270 -3.31 27.58 -11.90
CA ASN A 270 -3.55 28.83 -12.64
C ASN A 270 -4.15 29.92 -11.75
N ILE A 271 -5.09 29.57 -10.86
CA ILE A 271 -5.67 30.52 -9.90
C ILE A 271 -4.59 30.96 -8.89
N LEU A 272 -3.73 30.04 -8.44
CA LEU A 272 -2.64 30.38 -7.54
C LEU A 272 -1.65 31.38 -8.16
N PHE A 273 -1.43 31.29 -9.47
CA PHE A 273 -0.58 32.23 -10.24
C PHE A 273 -1.36 33.39 -10.87
N GLU A 274 -2.60 33.63 -10.43
CA GLU A 274 -3.45 34.76 -10.87
C GLU A 274 -3.75 34.78 -12.37
N LYS A 275 -3.70 33.64 -13.04
CA LYS A 275 -4.04 33.48 -14.45
C LYS A 275 -5.52 33.25 -14.70
N GLU A 276 -6.24 32.80 -13.66
CA GLU A 276 -7.67 32.49 -13.70
C GLU A 276 -8.37 32.97 -12.43
N GLU A 277 -9.69 33.18 -12.53
CA GLU A 277 -10.52 33.59 -11.38
C GLU A 277 -10.77 32.44 -10.40
N PRO A 278 -10.90 32.72 -9.08
CA PRO A 278 -11.19 31.71 -8.05
C PRO A 278 -12.52 30.96 -8.26
N SER A 279 -13.51 31.59 -8.92
CA SER A 279 -14.81 31.02 -9.27
C SER A 279 -14.71 29.75 -10.10
N LYS A 280 -13.72 29.67 -11.01
CA LYS A 280 -13.50 28.52 -11.88
C LYS A 280 -13.18 27.23 -11.14
N LEU A 281 -12.58 27.31 -9.94
CA LEU A 281 -12.34 26.11 -9.14
C LEU A 281 -13.64 25.45 -8.72
N SER A 282 -14.61 26.27 -8.28
CA SER A 282 -15.95 25.80 -7.87
C SER A 282 -16.69 25.16 -9.05
N GLU A 283 -16.62 25.77 -10.23
CA GLU A 283 -17.23 25.25 -11.46
C GLU A 283 -16.66 23.87 -11.81
N VAL A 284 -15.32 23.72 -11.85
CA VAL A 284 -14.67 22.45 -12.15
C VAL A 284 -14.99 21.36 -11.13
N ILE A 285 -15.11 21.73 -9.85
CA ILE A 285 -15.53 20.81 -8.79
C ILE A 285 -16.97 20.33 -9.01
N GLN A 286 -17.90 21.23 -9.34
CA GLN A 286 -19.30 20.93 -9.59
C GLN A 286 -19.51 20.10 -10.85
N ASP A 287 -18.89 20.47 -11.97
CA ASP A 287 -18.96 19.76 -13.24
C ASP A 287 -18.58 18.29 -13.14
N ASN A 288 -17.63 17.96 -12.26
CA ASN A 288 -17.11 16.61 -12.13
C ASN A 288 -17.52 15.94 -10.81
N TYR A 289 -18.55 16.44 -10.13
CA TYR A 289 -18.95 15.96 -8.81
C TYR A 289 -19.22 14.45 -8.74
N GLN A 290 -19.88 13.88 -9.77
CA GLN A 290 -20.14 12.45 -9.87
C GLN A 290 -18.84 11.62 -9.94
N THR A 291 -17.79 12.15 -10.59
CA THR A 291 -16.49 11.49 -10.66
C THR A 291 -15.82 11.43 -9.29
N TRP A 292 -15.89 12.53 -8.53
CA TRP A 292 -15.32 12.58 -7.18
C TRP A 292 -16.01 11.62 -6.21
N LEU A 293 -17.33 11.48 -6.30
CA LEU A 293 -18.11 10.54 -5.49
C LEU A 293 -17.76 9.09 -5.84
N LYS A 294 -17.75 8.76 -7.14
CA LYS A 294 -17.44 7.41 -7.63
C LYS A 294 -16.04 6.97 -7.19
N ASP A 295 -15.06 7.85 -7.24
CA ASP A 295 -13.67 7.58 -6.87
C ASP A 295 -13.41 7.72 -5.35
N GLN A 296 -14.43 8.09 -4.55
CA GLN A 296 -14.33 8.35 -3.11
C GLN A 296 -13.27 9.38 -2.74
N ASN A 297 -13.10 10.41 -3.58
CA ASN A 297 -12.14 11.49 -3.39
C ASN A 297 -12.79 12.84 -3.05
N SER A 298 -14.12 12.90 -2.90
CA SER A 298 -14.86 14.12 -2.63
C SER A 298 -14.37 14.88 -1.38
N GLY A 299 -13.95 14.15 -0.33
CA GLY A 299 -13.42 14.74 0.88
C GLY A 299 -12.13 15.55 0.68
N LEU A 300 -11.23 15.09 -0.19
CA LEU A 300 -10.01 15.83 -0.54
C LEU A 300 -10.33 17.02 -1.45
N VAL A 301 -11.21 16.83 -2.43
CA VAL A 301 -11.60 17.87 -3.38
C VAL A 301 -12.29 19.04 -2.68
N ASN A 302 -13.19 18.77 -1.72
CA ASN A 302 -13.90 19.81 -0.98
C ASN A 302 -12.97 20.69 -0.10
N GLN A 303 -11.80 20.20 0.26
CA GLN A 303 -10.82 20.97 1.03
C GLN A 303 -10.01 21.95 0.16
N LEU A 304 -10.01 21.79 -1.16
CA LEU A 304 -9.15 22.58 -2.06
C LEU A 304 -9.43 24.07 -2.00
N GLY A 305 -10.67 24.50 -1.78
CA GLY A 305 -11.01 25.92 -1.62
C GLY A 305 -10.28 26.56 -0.44
N LYS A 306 -10.32 25.94 0.74
CA LYS A 306 -9.58 26.42 1.93
C LYS A 306 -8.06 26.35 1.73
N ILE A 307 -7.59 25.29 1.09
CA ILE A 307 -6.17 25.07 0.82
C ILE A 307 -5.62 26.12 -0.18
N LEU A 308 -6.40 26.52 -1.17
CA LEU A 308 -6.04 27.57 -2.11
C LEU A 308 -5.74 28.89 -1.38
N ILE A 309 -6.59 29.27 -0.44
CA ILE A 309 -6.39 30.47 0.38
C ILE A 309 -5.10 30.34 1.20
N LYS A 310 -4.86 29.18 1.83
CA LYS A 310 -3.62 28.92 2.57
C LYS A 310 -2.37 29.05 1.69
N HIS A 311 -2.41 28.52 0.45
CA HIS A 311 -1.30 28.66 -0.50
C HIS A 311 -1.07 30.11 -0.92
N LYS A 312 -2.14 30.89 -1.13
CA LYS A 312 -2.01 32.32 -1.41
C LYS A 312 -1.32 33.03 -0.24
N VAL A 313 -1.74 32.77 1.02
CA VAL A 313 -1.07 33.32 2.20
C VAL A 313 0.41 32.90 2.24
N LYS A 314 0.74 31.64 2.01
CA LYS A 314 2.14 31.16 1.97
C LYS A 314 2.98 31.86 0.88
N ARG A 315 2.37 32.28 -0.22
CA ARG A 315 3.07 33.10 -1.23
C ARG A 315 3.35 34.52 -0.72
N LEU A 316 2.38 35.14 -0.05
CA LEU A 316 2.57 36.46 0.54
C LEU A 316 3.71 36.48 1.55
N THR A 317 3.87 35.42 2.37
CA THR A 317 4.99 35.32 3.34
C THR A 317 6.38 35.34 2.68
N LYS A 318 6.47 34.92 1.40
CA LYS A 318 7.73 34.93 0.64
C LYS A 318 8.06 36.29 0.05
N THR A 319 7.04 37.13 -0.14
CA THR A 319 7.17 38.41 -0.82
C THR A 319 7.24 39.59 0.13
N TYR A 320 6.48 39.55 1.21
CA TYR A 320 6.33 40.62 2.18
C TYR A 320 6.82 40.22 3.57
N LYS A 321 7.47 41.19 4.27
CA LYS A 321 7.86 41.01 5.67
C LYS A 321 6.72 41.34 6.63
N THR A 322 5.94 42.36 6.30
CA THR A 322 4.81 42.84 7.09
C THR A 322 3.63 43.15 6.16
N LEU A 323 2.42 42.77 6.62
CA LEU A 323 1.17 43.06 5.93
C LEU A 323 0.07 43.36 6.94
N SER A 324 -0.89 44.21 6.54
CA SER A 324 -2.13 44.38 7.30
C SER A 324 -3.14 43.26 7.02
N PHE A 325 -4.07 43.02 7.93
CA PHE A 325 -5.14 42.05 7.70
C PHE A 325 -6.03 42.41 6.49
N GLN A 326 -6.22 43.72 6.23
CA GLN A 326 -6.98 44.17 5.07
C GLN A 326 -6.29 43.79 3.74
N GLU A 327 -5.00 44.03 3.63
CA GLU A 327 -4.22 43.66 2.44
C GLU A 327 -4.24 42.14 2.18
N ILE A 328 -4.19 41.35 3.27
CA ILE A 328 -4.29 39.90 3.16
C ILE A 328 -5.71 39.48 2.72
N GLN A 329 -6.74 40.12 3.23
CA GLN A 329 -8.12 39.88 2.81
C GLN A 329 -8.33 40.19 1.32
N GLU A 330 -7.83 41.34 0.85
CA GLU A 330 -7.94 41.76 -0.57
C GLU A 330 -7.18 40.78 -1.47
N ALA A 331 -5.94 40.41 -1.10
CA ALA A 331 -5.10 39.49 -1.90
C ALA A 331 -5.59 38.06 -1.95
N THR A 332 -6.21 37.57 -0.84
CA THR A 332 -6.59 36.17 -0.73
C THR A 332 -8.08 35.89 -0.95
N GLY A 333 -8.92 36.93 -0.74
CA GLY A 333 -10.38 36.79 -0.73
C GLY A 333 -10.92 36.06 0.51
N CYS A 334 -10.14 36.01 1.61
CA CYS A 334 -10.55 35.35 2.84
C CYS A 334 -11.46 36.28 3.66
N SER A 335 -12.60 35.80 4.12
CA SER A 335 -13.52 36.57 4.96
C SER A 335 -13.00 36.84 6.38
N ASN A 336 -12.15 35.97 6.92
CA ASN A 336 -11.56 36.09 8.26
C ASN A 336 -10.07 35.76 8.25
N PRO A 337 -9.20 36.71 7.84
CA PRO A 337 -7.78 36.47 7.70
C PRO A 337 -7.07 36.22 9.04
N GLN A 338 -7.52 36.86 10.12
CA GLN A 338 -6.92 36.72 11.45
C GLN A 338 -7.01 35.28 11.95
N GLU A 339 -8.19 34.68 11.93
CA GLU A 339 -8.41 33.30 12.35
C GLU A 339 -7.62 32.29 11.51
N LEU A 340 -7.62 32.48 10.19
CA LEU A 340 -6.87 31.62 9.27
C LEU A 340 -5.36 31.64 9.58
N ILE A 341 -4.80 32.82 9.81
CA ILE A 341 -3.38 32.96 10.07
C ILE A 341 -3.00 32.37 11.43
N LEU A 342 -3.83 32.57 12.45
CA LEU A 342 -3.62 31.93 13.74
C LEU A 342 -3.66 30.39 13.60
N GLU A 343 -4.62 29.84 12.82
CA GLU A 343 -4.67 28.40 12.52
C GLU A 343 -3.37 27.94 11.84
N MET A 344 -2.86 28.69 10.85
CA MET A 344 -1.63 28.35 10.14
C MET A 344 -0.39 28.43 11.02
N ILE A 345 -0.32 29.39 11.94
CA ILE A 345 0.77 29.47 12.95
C ILE A 345 0.71 28.28 13.90
N MET A 346 -0.47 27.96 14.42
CA MET A 346 -0.66 26.81 15.32
C MET A 346 -0.31 25.47 14.67
N GLN A 347 -0.57 25.34 13.37
CA GLN A 347 -0.22 24.16 12.58
C GLN A 347 1.26 24.15 12.14
N GLY A 348 2.02 25.21 12.46
CA GLY A 348 3.43 25.33 12.07
C GLY A 348 3.63 25.52 10.55
N GLU A 349 2.57 25.88 9.81
CA GLU A 349 2.63 26.11 8.37
C GLU A 349 3.39 27.40 8.02
N ILE A 350 3.26 28.44 8.86
CA ILE A 350 3.95 29.71 8.76
C ILE A 350 4.52 30.14 10.12
N GLN A 351 5.57 30.97 10.11
CA GLN A 351 6.10 31.64 11.29
C GLN A 351 5.80 33.13 11.17
N ALA A 352 4.99 33.65 12.06
CA ALA A 352 4.60 35.05 12.05
C ALA A 352 4.26 35.54 13.46
N LYS A 353 4.46 36.83 13.70
CA LYS A 353 4.01 37.57 14.89
C LYS A 353 2.83 38.42 14.51
N VAL A 354 1.78 38.33 15.29
CA VAL A 354 0.54 39.09 15.09
C VAL A 354 0.56 40.28 16.09
N ASP A 355 0.42 41.49 15.57
CA ASP A 355 0.18 42.70 16.36
C ASP A 355 -1.29 43.09 16.24
N GLU A 356 -2.06 42.81 17.29
CA GLU A 356 -3.50 43.09 17.31
C GLU A 356 -3.82 44.57 17.38
N GLN A 357 -2.92 45.40 17.97
CA GLN A 357 -3.14 46.84 18.11
C GLN A 357 -2.99 47.56 16.76
N LEU A 358 -1.99 47.16 15.99
CA LEU A 358 -1.72 47.72 14.69
C LEU A 358 -2.47 47.01 13.55
N GLN A 359 -3.17 45.91 13.86
CA GLN A 359 -3.84 45.05 12.88
C GLN A 359 -2.86 44.59 11.75
N MET A 360 -1.62 44.28 12.14
CA MET A 360 -0.52 43.93 11.26
C MET A 360 0.09 42.57 11.63
N ILE A 361 0.71 41.94 10.64
CA ILE A 361 1.42 40.69 10.77
C ILE A 361 2.85 40.87 10.27
N SER A 362 3.79 40.38 11.06
CA SER A 362 5.21 40.29 10.71
C SER A 362 5.56 38.82 10.44
N PHE A 363 5.96 38.50 9.21
CA PHE A 363 6.41 37.16 8.85
C PHE A 363 7.89 36.97 9.21
N GLU A 364 8.19 35.83 9.83
CA GLU A 364 9.56 35.44 10.15
C GLU A 364 10.03 34.38 9.17
N GLU A 365 11.30 34.45 8.75
CA GLU A 365 11.87 33.40 7.91
C GLU A 365 12.00 32.10 8.71
N LYS A 366 11.53 31.01 8.12
CA LYS A 366 11.76 29.67 8.65
C LYS A 366 13.27 29.38 8.54
N VAL A 367 14.04 29.68 9.58
CA VAL A 367 15.42 29.21 9.68
C VAL A 367 15.34 27.70 9.91
N ALA A 368 15.48 26.93 8.86
CA ALA A 368 15.64 25.49 8.95
C ALA A 368 16.96 25.20 9.71
N ARG A 369 16.89 25.03 11.01
CA ARG A 369 18.01 24.45 11.76
C ARG A 369 18.11 22.99 11.37
N ILE A 370 18.81 22.73 10.29
CA ILE A 370 19.17 21.36 9.89
C ILE A 370 20.16 20.89 10.96
N GLN A 371 19.74 19.95 11.79
CA GLN A 371 20.66 19.32 12.73
C GLN A 371 21.63 18.47 11.90
N LEU A 372 22.93 18.75 12.06
CA LEU A 372 23.99 18.10 11.28
C LEU A 372 23.94 16.58 11.46
N ASP A 373 23.57 16.12 12.65
CA ASP A 373 23.43 14.71 12.99
C ASP A 373 22.31 14.02 12.17
N GLN A 374 21.17 14.68 12.00
CA GLN A 374 20.05 14.15 11.18
C GLN A 374 20.43 14.06 9.70
N LEU A 375 21.21 15.01 9.19
CA LEU A 375 21.76 14.96 7.84
C LEU A 375 22.74 13.81 7.67
N GLN A 376 23.64 13.60 8.63
CA GLN A 376 24.60 12.50 8.59
C GLN A 376 23.91 11.13 8.60
N ASP A 377 22.88 10.96 9.45
CA ASP A 377 22.12 9.71 9.52
C ASP A 377 21.32 9.46 8.23
N SER A 378 20.71 10.51 7.66
CA SER A 378 20.05 10.40 6.36
C SER A 378 21.02 10.04 5.23
N CYS A 379 22.23 10.62 5.22
CA CYS A 379 23.28 10.28 4.24
C CYS A 379 23.75 8.84 4.40
N LYS A 380 23.97 8.34 5.61
CA LYS A 380 24.32 6.95 5.87
C LYS A 380 23.24 5.99 5.39
N GLU A 381 21.97 6.33 5.63
CA GLU A 381 20.85 5.53 5.19
C GLU A 381 20.76 5.46 3.66
N LEU A 382 20.93 6.58 2.97
CA LEU A 382 20.98 6.62 1.51
C LEU A 382 22.14 5.80 0.93
N LEU A 383 23.32 5.88 1.52
CA LEU A 383 24.46 5.07 1.12
C LEU A 383 24.19 3.57 1.26
N ASN A 384 23.56 3.14 2.36
CA ASN A 384 23.16 1.76 2.54
C ASN A 384 22.13 1.32 1.48
N GLN A 385 21.18 2.18 1.13
CA GLN A 385 20.20 1.90 0.07
C GLN A 385 20.87 1.74 -1.29
N ILE A 386 21.84 2.59 -1.62
CA ILE A 386 22.61 2.51 -2.86
C ILE A 386 23.36 1.18 -2.91
N SER A 387 24.07 0.80 -1.84
CA SER A 387 24.79 -0.47 -1.76
C SER A 387 23.89 -1.68 -2.01
N VAL A 388 22.69 -1.71 -1.39
CA VAL A 388 21.70 -2.79 -1.61
C VAL A 388 21.22 -2.83 -3.07
N VAL A 389 21.03 -1.66 -3.69
CA VAL A 389 20.62 -1.59 -5.11
C VAL A 389 21.76 -2.06 -6.02
N GLU A 390 23.00 -1.66 -5.74
CA GLU A 390 24.20 -2.10 -6.51
C GLU A 390 24.37 -3.62 -6.45
N GLU A 391 24.27 -4.23 -5.27
CA GLU A 391 24.33 -5.69 -5.14
C GLU A 391 23.25 -6.40 -5.97
N ARG A 392 22.02 -5.87 -5.98
CA ARG A 392 20.94 -6.45 -6.77
C ARG A 392 21.12 -6.26 -8.26
N VAL A 393 21.60 -5.10 -8.69
CA VAL A 393 21.94 -4.87 -10.10
C VAL A 393 23.03 -5.82 -10.54
N ALA A 394 24.05 -6.05 -9.70
CA ALA A 394 25.09 -7.03 -9.97
C ALA A 394 24.53 -8.45 -10.08
N GLN A 395 23.64 -8.87 -9.17
CA GLN A 395 22.98 -10.19 -9.23
C GLN A 395 22.14 -10.35 -10.49
N VAL A 396 21.33 -9.35 -10.86
CA VAL A 396 20.50 -9.38 -12.07
C VAL A 396 21.35 -9.39 -13.34
N SER A 397 22.45 -8.66 -13.37
CA SER A 397 23.38 -8.64 -14.51
C SER A 397 24.10 -9.98 -14.72
N LEU A 398 24.22 -10.81 -13.68
CA LEU A 398 24.79 -12.15 -13.74
C LEU A 398 23.73 -13.24 -14.03
N ASP A 399 22.42 -12.92 -13.97
CA ASP A 399 21.35 -13.87 -14.24
C ASP A 399 21.33 -14.25 -15.73
N GLN A 400 21.59 -15.52 -16.03
CA GLN A 400 21.57 -16.06 -17.38
C GLN A 400 20.24 -15.82 -18.10
N ASN A 401 19.11 -15.87 -17.41
CA ASN A 401 17.81 -15.60 -17.98
C ASN A 401 17.64 -14.12 -18.39
N TYR A 402 18.25 -13.21 -17.66
CA TYR A 402 18.29 -11.80 -18.02
C TYR A 402 19.17 -11.56 -19.25
N LEU A 403 20.36 -12.13 -19.26
CA LEU A 403 21.32 -12.07 -20.38
C LEU A 403 20.74 -12.64 -21.68
N LEU A 404 20.05 -13.77 -21.60
CA LEU A 404 19.36 -14.37 -22.75
C LEU A 404 18.22 -13.48 -23.29
N LYS A 405 17.48 -12.78 -22.41
CA LYS A 405 16.38 -11.91 -22.84
C LYS A 405 16.86 -10.57 -23.41
N THR A 406 18.00 -10.08 -22.97
CA THR A 406 18.56 -8.81 -23.45
C THR A 406 19.41 -8.95 -24.72
N GLY A 407 19.58 -10.17 -25.22
CA GLY A 407 20.40 -10.45 -26.41
C GLY A 407 21.91 -10.31 -26.20
N VAL A 408 22.34 -10.02 -24.96
CA VAL A 408 23.77 -9.89 -24.60
C VAL A 408 24.46 -11.26 -24.54
N ALA A 409 23.69 -12.35 -24.53
CA ALA A 409 24.19 -13.74 -24.55
C ALA A 409 24.55 -14.24 -25.96
N ASP A 410 24.60 -13.38 -26.97
CA ASP A 410 25.16 -13.77 -28.27
C ASP A 410 26.67 -13.94 -28.13
N PRO A 411 27.24 -15.11 -28.43
CA PRO A 411 28.67 -15.39 -28.23
C PRO A 411 29.63 -14.43 -28.98
N LYS A 412 29.08 -13.59 -29.86
CA LYS A 412 29.81 -12.52 -30.56
C LYS A 412 30.22 -11.32 -29.67
N TYR A 413 29.62 -11.16 -28.49
CA TYR A 413 29.90 -10.04 -27.57
C TYR A 413 30.57 -10.46 -26.25
N ALA A 414 30.88 -11.73 -26.08
CA ALA A 414 31.56 -12.26 -24.89
C ALA A 414 33.08 -12.08 -24.91
N GLN A 415 33.61 -11.27 -25.82
CA GLN A 415 35.01 -10.91 -25.91
C GLN A 415 35.19 -9.39 -25.90
N ILE A 416 34.88 -8.74 -24.76
CA ILE A 416 35.41 -7.43 -24.37
C ILE A 416 35.71 -7.48 -22.87
#